data_707f716744b30cc5908a859d81d3a05c
#
_entry.id   707f716744b30cc5908a859d81d3a05c
#
_cell.length_a   1.000
_cell.length_b   1.000
_cell.length_c   1.000
_cell.angle_alpha   90.00
_cell.angle_beta   90.00
_cell.angle_gamma   90.00
#
_symmetry.space_group_name_H-M   'P 1'
#
loop_
_entity.id
_entity.type
_entity.pdbx_description
1 polymer ?
#
loop_
_entity_poly.entity_id
_entity_poly.type
_entity_poly.pdbx_seq_one_letter_code
_entity_poly.pdbx_strand_id
1 'polypeptide(L)'
;DIEKLVLACGIEKVLTVEAFQVDVIEKTLKKWLKEDGPAVLITREECALLPSARKRYLPLQVTDQCNGCTVCFRIGCPAILKSDQMDPKYHRPLAIIDQELCTGCEICAQVCPRDAILFRDQVIALRTSEEV
;
A
#
# COMPACT_ATOMS: atom_id res chain seq x y z
N ASP A 1 -8.43 13.37 -21.87
CA ASP A 1 -7.03 12.97 -21.55
C ASP A 1 -6.40 14.07 -20.69
N ILE A 2 -6.26 13.79 -19.38
CA ILE A 2 -5.77 14.77 -18.39
C ILE A 2 -4.31 15.14 -18.68
N GLU A 3 -3.48 14.19 -19.07
CA GLU A 3 -2.07 14.41 -19.37
C GLU A 3 -1.89 15.40 -20.52
N LYS A 4 -2.65 15.22 -21.61
CA LYS A 4 -2.65 16.17 -22.74
C LYS A 4 -3.13 17.56 -22.34
N LEU A 5 -4.11 17.64 -21.44
CA LEU A 5 -4.58 18.93 -20.93
C LEU A 5 -3.49 19.65 -20.14
N VAL A 6 -2.76 18.93 -19.28
CA VAL A 6 -1.63 19.46 -18.50
C VAL A 6 -0.54 19.97 -19.40
N LEU A 7 -0.16 19.20 -20.42
CA LEU A 7 0.83 19.60 -21.42
C LEU A 7 0.38 20.84 -22.20
N ALA A 8 -0.91 20.92 -22.58
CA ALA A 8 -1.47 22.09 -23.24
C ALA A 8 -1.44 23.38 -22.38
N CYS A 9 -1.43 23.23 -21.04
CA CYS A 9 -1.22 24.33 -20.11
C CYS A 9 0.25 24.74 -19.96
N GLY A 10 1.18 24.14 -20.72
CA GLY A 10 2.61 24.45 -20.67
C GLY A 10 3.37 23.78 -19.51
N ILE A 11 2.79 22.77 -18.86
CA ILE A 11 3.45 22.02 -17.80
C ILE A 11 4.08 20.77 -18.41
N GLU A 12 5.41 20.76 -18.52
CA GLU A 12 6.16 19.64 -19.12
C GLU A 12 6.38 18.47 -18.15
N LYS A 13 6.45 18.79 -16.82
CA LYS A 13 6.65 17.77 -15.79
C LYS A 13 5.29 17.13 -15.44
N VAL A 14 4.90 16.13 -16.20
CA VAL A 14 3.70 15.34 -15.97
C VAL A 14 4.02 13.86 -15.94
N LEU A 15 3.45 13.12 -15.00
CA LEU A 15 3.58 11.66 -14.90
C LEU A 15 2.26 11.06 -14.45
N THR A 16 1.82 10.02 -15.15
CA THR A 16 0.67 9.20 -14.74
C THR A 16 1.18 7.90 -14.13
N VAL A 17 0.71 7.58 -12.92
CA VAL A 17 1.10 6.37 -12.17
C VAL A 17 -0.14 5.68 -11.60
N GLU A 18 -0.02 4.39 -11.26
CA GLU A 18 -1.03 3.69 -10.47
C GLU A 18 -1.00 4.18 -9.01
N ALA A 19 -2.18 4.40 -8.42
CA ALA A 19 -2.31 5.05 -7.11
C ALA A 19 -1.61 4.27 -5.97
N PHE A 20 -1.43 2.95 -6.12
CA PHE A 20 -0.82 2.09 -5.10
C PHE A 20 0.68 1.82 -5.30
N GLN A 21 1.31 2.42 -6.30
CA GLN A 21 2.77 2.34 -6.50
C GLN A 21 3.50 3.35 -5.61
N VAL A 22 3.57 3.04 -4.31
CA VAL A 22 4.10 3.96 -3.28
C VAL A 22 5.53 4.40 -3.57
N ASP A 23 6.41 3.49 -3.98
CA ASP A 23 7.81 3.76 -4.23
C ASP A 23 8.03 4.69 -5.44
N VAL A 24 7.24 4.52 -6.51
CA VAL A 24 7.29 5.39 -7.71
C VAL A 24 6.82 6.80 -7.36
N ILE A 25 5.69 6.89 -6.64
CA ILE A 25 5.12 8.17 -6.19
C ILE A 25 6.12 8.90 -5.29
N GLU A 26 6.66 8.22 -4.29
CA GLU A 26 7.60 8.80 -3.33
C GLU A 26 8.88 9.30 -4.02
N LYS A 27 9.49 8.49 -4.89
CA LYS A 27 10.68 8.86 -5.65
C LYS A 27 10.43 10.07 -6.55
N THR A 28 9.30 10.07 -7.25
CA THR A 28 8.91 11.16 -8.15
C THR A 28 8.71 12.46 -7.38
N LEU A 29 7.96 12.42 -6.27
CA LEU A 29 7.74 13.60 -5.44
C LEU A 29 9.05 14.13 -4.83
N LYS A 30 9.92 13.25 -4.30
CA LYS A 30 11.23 13.63 -3.76
C LYS A 30 12.14 14.27 -4.81
N LYS A 31 12.03 13.85 -6.07
CA LYS A 31 12.76 14.45 -7.19
C LYS A 31 12.19 15.84 -7.52
N TRP A 32 10.89 15.90 -7.77
CA TRP A 32 10.26 17.14 -8.25
C TRP A 32 10.24 18.27 -7.22
N LEU A 33 10.17 17.94 -5.91
CA LEU A 33 10.27 18.94 -4.85
C LEU A 33 11.64 19.64 -4.76
N LYS A 34 12.66 19.14 -5.44
CA LYS A 34 14.00 19.75 -5.53
C LYS A 34 14.19 20.57 -6.81
N GLU A 35 13.24 20.53 -7.71
CA GLU A 35 13.30 21.16 -9.03
C GLU A 35 12.33 22.36 -9.07
N ASP A 36 12.72 23.42 -9.72
CA ASP A 36 11.85 24.58 -9.94
C ASP A 36 10.74 24.31 -10.96
N GLY A 37 9.65 25.05 -10.82
CA GLY A 37 8.53 25.05 -11.73
C GLY A 37 7.41 24.06 -11.37
N PRO A 38 6.27 24.17 -12.04
CA PRO A 38 5.11 23.32 -11.78
C PRO A 38 5.34 21.90 -12.25
N ALA A 39 4.76 20.93 -11.51
CA ALA A 39 4.74 19.53 -11.88
C ALA A 39 3.38 18.92 -11.53
N VAL A 40 2.90 17.98 -12.32
CA VAL A 40 1.61 17.30 -12.10
C VAL A 40 1.79 15.80 -12.07
N LEU A 41 1.47 15.19 -10.94
CA LEU A 41 1.40 13.75 -10.77
C LEU A 41 -0.06 13.32 -10.84
N ILE A 42 -0.39 12.48 -11.81
CA ILE A 42 -1.73 11.94 -12.03
C ILE A 42 -1.75 10.50 -11.48
N THR A 43 -2.51 10.28 -10.43
CA THR A 43 -2.71 8.93 -9.90
C THR A 43 -3.99 8.31 -10.47
N ARG A 44 -3.92 7.07 -10.94
CA ARG A 44 -5.06 6.35 -11.52
C ARG A 44 -5.22 5.01 -10.85
N GLU A 45 -6.41 4.72 -10.36
CA GLU A 45 -6.79 3.43 -9.84
C GLU A 45 -8.30 3.31 -9.78
N GLU A 46 -8.83 2.10 -9.83
CA GLU A 46 -10.23 1.84 -9.55
C GLU A 46 -10.51 2.04 -8.06
N CYS A 47 -11.61 2.68 -7.72
CA CYS A 47 -11.99 2.86 -6.32
C CYS A 47 -12.14 1.49 -5.61
N ALA A 48 -11.39 1.28 -4.54
CA ALA A 48 -11.41 0.02 -3.77
C ALA A 48 -12.77 -0.30 -3.13
N LEU A 49 -13.67 0.67 -3.04
CA LEU A 49 -15.02 0.47 -2.51
C LEU A 49 -16.01 -0.06 -3.56
N LEU A 50 -15.65 -0.08 -4.82
CA LEU A 50 -16.50 -0.65 -5.86
C LEU A 50 -16.63 -2.17 -5.69
N PRO A 51 -17.83 -2.75 -5.93
CA PRO A 51 -18.02 -4.19 -5.83
C PRO A 51 -17.11 -5.00 -6.76
N SER A 52 -16.76 -4.45 -7.94
CA SER A 52 -15.81 -5.03 -8.88
C SER A 52 -14.40 -5.11 -8.32
N ALA A 53 -13.95 -4.08 -7.60
CA ALA A 53 -12.65 -4.03 -6.96
C ALA A 53 -12.58 -5.02 -5.78
N ARG A 54 -13.60 -5.06 -4.91
CA ARG A 54 -13.66 -5.97 -3.76
C ARG A 54 -13.53 -7.45 -4.14
N LYS A 55 -14.01 -7.86 -5.31
CA LYS A 55 -13.87 -9.24 -5.80
C LYS A 55 -12.44 -9.58 -6.22
N ARG A 56 -11.63 -8.59 -6.58
CA ARG A 56 -10.24 -8.76 -7.05
C ARG A 56 -9.21 -8.67 -5.93
N TYR A 57 -9.52 -7.98 -4.86
CA TYR A 57 -8.59 -7.74 -3.77
C TYR A 57 -8.86 -8.70 -2.61
N LEU A 58 -7.88 -9.55 -2.31
CA LEU A 58 -7.90 -10.39 -1.11
C LEU A 58 -7.30 -9.61 0.07
N PRO A 59 -7.88 -9.75 1.27
CA PRO A 59 -7.27 -9.21 2.47
C PRO A 59 -5.86 -9.76 2.68
N LEU A 60 -4.94 -8.89 3.11
CA LEU A 60 -3.57 -9.26 3.39
C LEU A 60 -3.44 -9.93 4.76
N GLN A 61 -2.28 -10.57 5.00
CA GLN A 61 -1.98 -11.26 6.25
C GLN A 61 -0.64 -10.79 6.82
N VAL A 62 -0.58 -10.73 8.15
CA VAL A 62 0.66 -10.46 8.89
C VAL A 62 1.27 -11.78 9.30
N THR A 63 2.58 -11.96 9.09
CA THR A 63 3.34 -13.14 9.46
C THR A 63 4.00 -12.98 10.84
N ASP A 64 4.61 -14.07 11.32
CA ASP A 64 5.41 -14.13 12.55
C ASP A 64 6.71 -13.29 12.48
N GLN A 65 7.08 -12.79 11.31
CA GLN A 65 8.21 -11.85 11.15
C GLN A 65 7.90 -10.45 11.67
N CYS A 66 6.65 -10.15 12.01
CA CYS A 66 6.26 -8.89 12.61
C CYS A 66 6.90 -8.72 13.99
N ASN A 67 7.59 -7.60 14.20
CA ASN A 67 8.25 -7.26 15.46
C ASN A 67 7.67 -6.01 16.15
N GLY A 68 6.47 -5.59 15.77
CA GLY A 68 5.81 -4.44 16.36
C GLY A 68 6.51 -3.09 16.07
N CYS A 69 7.23 -2.96 14.94
CA CYS A 69 7.97 -1.72 14.59
C CYS A 69 7.08 -0.50 14.35
N THR A 70 5.77 -0.67 14.24
CA THR A 70 4.72 0.36 14.10
C THR A 70 4.72 1.16 12.79
N VAL A 71 5.58 0.85 11.83
CA VAL A 71 5.66 1.60 10.54
C VAL A 71 4.35 1.54 9.78
N CYS A 72 3.69 0.37 9.71
CA CYS A 72 2.42 0.19 9.03
C CYS A 72 1.27 1.02 9.64
N PHE A 73 1.30 1.32 10.93
CA PHE A 73 0.28 2.16 11.57
C PHE A 73 0.32 3.62 11.10
N ARG A 74 1.47 4.09 10.60
CA ARG A 74 1.62 5.47 10.09
C ARG A 74 0.85 5.73 8.81
N ILE A 75 0.43 4.68 8.11
CA ILE A 75 -0.41 4.79 6.90
C ILE A 75 -1.81 5.32 7.26
N GLY A 76 -2.26 5.12 8.51
CA GLY A 76 -3.61 5.48 8.94
C GLY A 76 -4.70 4.57 8.35
N CYS A 77 -4.34 3.35 7.93
CA CYS A 77 -5.30 2.39 7.40
C CYS A 77 -6.22 1.86 8.50
N PRO A 78 -7.55 1.92 8.35
CA PRO A 78 -8.48 1.44 9.37
C PRO A 78 -8.44 -0.08 9.57
N ALA A 79 -7.94 -0.83 8.59
CA ALA A 79 -7.80 -2.29 8.69
C ALA A 79 -6.58 -2.74 9.50
N ILE A 80 -5.62 -1.84 9.79
CA ILE A 80 -4.42 -2.22 10.55
C ILE A 80 -4.62 -1.90 12.02
N LEU A 81 -4.72 -2.95 12.83
CA LEU A 81 -4.97 -2.86 14.26
C LEU A 81 -3.78 -3.37 15.07
N LYS A 82 -3.72 -2.98 16.35
CA LYS A 82 -2.78 -3.53 17.31
C LYS A 82 -3.34 -4.86 17.84
N SER A 83 -2.54 -5.90 17.78
CA SER A 83 -2.86 -7.19 18.41
C SER A 83 -2.63 -7.14 19.92
N ASP A 84 -3.30 -8.00 20.67
CA ASP A 84 -2.98 -8.27 22.07
C ASP A 84 -1.66 -9.03 22.25
N GLN A 85 -1.14 -9.63 21.17
CA GLN A 85 0.15 -10.30 21.17
C GLN A 85 1.28 -9.27 21.11
N MET A 86 2.29 -9.49 21.95
CA MET A 86 3.47 -8.63 22.03
C MET A 86 4.68 -9.32 21.43
N ASP A 87 5.51 -8.57 20.74
CA ASP A 87 6.84 -9.05 20.33
C ASP A 87 7.67 -9.39 21.57
N PRO A 88 8.25 -10.60 21.65
CA PRO A 88 8.95 -11.07 22.85
C PRO A 88 10.23 -10.27 23.14
N LYS A 89 10.86 -9.67 22.13
CA LYS A 89 12.11 -8.93 22.25
C LYS A 89 11.91 -7.45 22.56
N TYR A 90 10.94 -6.82 21.86
CA TYR A 90 10.75 -5.37 21.95
C TYR A 90 9.56 -4.97 22.80
N HIS A 91 8.75 -5.95 23.28
CA HIS A 91 7.55 -5.72 24.10
C HIS A 91 6.60 -4.70 23.48
N ARG A 92 6.39 -4.81 22.18
CA ARG A 92 5.50 -3.94 21.40
C ARG A 92 4.37 -4.77 20.80
N PRO A 93 3.16 -4.22 20.68
CA PRO A 93 2.04 -4.94 20.07
C PRO A 93 2.35 -5.25 18.61
N LEU A 94 2.09 -6.49 18.21
CA LEU A 94 2.17 -6.90 16.82
C LEU A 94 1.05 -6.25 16.02
N ALA A 95 1.24 -6.12 14.71
CA ALA A 95 0.17 -5.69 13.82
C ALA A 95 -0.76 -6.87 13.52
N ILE A 96 -2.05 -6.57 13.36
CA ILE A 96 -3.05 -7.48 12.83
C ILE A 96 -3.85 -6.75 11.76
N ILE A 97 -4.31 -7.47 10.75
CA ILE A 97 -5.13 -6.92 9.67
C ILE A 97 -6.55 -7.47 9.79
N ASP A 98 -7.49 -6.55 9.94
CA ASP A 98 -8.91 -6.85 9.90
C ASP A 98 -9.29 -7.29 8.49
N GLN A 99 -9.79 -8.53 8.37
CA GLN A 99 -10.09 -9.17 7.09
C GLN A 99 -11.35 -8.59 6.41
N GLU A 100 -12.24 -7.96 7.17
CA GLU A 100 -13.45 -7.34 6.63
C GLU A 100 -13.19 -5.92 6.11
N LEU A 101 -12.29 -5.20 6.78
CA LEU A 101 -11.93 -3.83 6.42
C LEU A 101 -10.81 -3.75 5.37
N CYS A 102 -10.00 -4.80 5.24
CA CYS A 102 -8.88 -4.80 4.33
C CYS A 102 -9.34 -4.87 2.86
N THR A 103 -8.91 -3.91 2.07
CA THR A 103 -9.19 -3.85 0.61
C THR A 103 -8.10 -4.52 -0.24
N GLY A 104 -7.02 -5.02 0.35
CA GLY A 104 -5.93 -5.68 -0.39
C GLY A 104 -5.10 -4.72 -1.26
N CYS A 105 -5.02 -3.45 -0.92
CA CYS A 105 -4.29 -2.44 -1.72
C CYS A 105 -2.76 -2.55 -1.66
N GLU A 106 -2.22 -3.43 -0.81
CA GLU A 106 -0.78 -3.73 -0.67
C GLU A 106 0.13 -2.57 -0.19
N ILE A 107 -0.41 -1.39 0.12
CA ILE A 107 0.40 -0.27 0.61
C ILE A 107 1.17 -0.64 1.88
N CYS A 108 0.51 -1.34 2.82
CA CYS A 108 1.15 -1.75 4.08
C CYS A 108 2.25 -2.81 3.88
N ALA A 109 2.13 -3.67 2.88
CA ALA A 109 3.18 -4.62 2.51
C ALA A 109 4.40 -3.88 1.94
N GLN A 110 4.19 -2.93 1.03
CA GLN A 110 5.27 -2.13 0.42
C GLN A 110 6.08 -1.31 1.43
N VAL A 111 5.47 -0.83 2.51
CA VAL A 111 6.16 -0.03 3.53
C VAL A 111 6.69 -0.85 4.70
N CYS A 112 6.45 -2.15 4.74
CA CYS A 112 6.89 -3.01 5.83
C CYS A 112 8.40 -3.28 5.75
N PRO A 113 9.24 -2.78 6.69
CA PRO A 113 10.69 -2.98 6.61
C PRO A 113 11.13 -4.39 7.01
N ARG A 114 10.17 -5.25 7.37
CA ARG A 114 10.41 -6.63 7.81
C ARG A 114 9.81 -7.65 6.86
N ASP A 115 9.17 -7.21 5.77
CA ASP A 115 8.41 -8.06 4.85
C ASP A 115 7.41 -8.97 5.58
N ALA A 116 6.91 -8.48 6.73
CA ALA A 116 6.02 -9.22 7.61
C ALA A 116 4.55 -9.15 7.20
N ILE A 117 4.22 -8.41 6.15
CA ILE A 117 2.88 -8.34 5.58
C ILE A 117 2.95 -8.91 4.17
N LEU A 118 2.25 -10.00 3.95
CA LEU A 118 2.28 -10.72 2.68
C LEU A 118 1.58 -9.92 1.58
N PHE A 119 2.18 -9.90 0.39
CA PHE A 119 1.53 -9.43 -0.82
C PHE A 119 0.41 -10.40 -1.24
N ARG A 120 -0.52 -9.90 -2.05
CA ARG A 120 -1.70 -10.66 -2.51
C ARG A 120 -1.36 -12.01 -3.13
N ASP A 121 -0.36 -12.05 -3.99
CA ASP A 121 0.07 -13.27 -4.65
C ASP A 121 0.60 -14.32 -3.65
N GLN A 122 1.26 -13.86 -2.60
CA GLN A 122 1.73 -14.73 -1.51
C GLN A 122 0.56 -15.27 -0.68
N VAL A 123 -0.46 -14.44 -0.41
CA VAL A 123 -1.70 -14.88 0.27
C VAL A 123 -2.45 -15.93 -0.56
N ILE A 124 -2.52 -15.75 -1.87
CA ILE A 124 -3.14 -16.73 -2.79
C ILE A 124 -2.38 -18.05 -2.71
N ALA A 125 -1.04 -18.01 -2.81
CA ALA A 125 -0.21 -19.21 -2.77
C ALA A 125 -0.39 -20.01 -1.46
N LEU A 126 -0.51 -19.33 -0.32
CA LEU A 126 -0.77 -20.00 0.97
C LEU A 126 -2.13 -20.70 0.99
N ARG A 127 -3.19 -20.03 0.54
CA ARG A 127 -4.54 -20.61 0.52
C ARG A 127 -4.64 -21.84 -0.37
N THR A 128 -3.97 -21.83 -1.53
CA THR A 128 -3.95 -22.98 -2.43
C THR A 128 -3.15 -24.16 -1.89
N SER A 129 -2.19 -23.92 -0.99
CA SER A 129 -1.43 -24.99 -0.32
C SER A 129 -2.16 -25.62 0.86
N GLU A 130 -3.15 -24.96 1.43
CA GLU A 130 -3.99 -25.48 2.54
C GLU A 130 -5.18 -26.32 2.05
N GLU A 131 -5.53 -26.22 0.76
CA GLU A 131 -6.64 -26.98 0.14
C GLU A 131 -6.21 -28.34 -0.46
N VAL A 132 -4.94 -28.72 -0.35
CA VAL A 132 -4.36 -30.01 -0.81
C VAL A 132 -4.02 -30.90 0.37
#